data_c99344724de61ebb3842b98d0ac58630
#
_entry.id   c99344724de61ebb3842b98d0ac58630
#
_cell.length_a   1.000
_cell.length_b   1.000
_cell.length_c   1.000
_cell.angle_alpha   90.00
_cell.angle_beta   90.00
_cell.angle_gamma   90.00
#
_symmetry.space_group_name_H-M   'P 1'
#
loop_
_entity.id
_entity.type
_entity.pdbx_description
1 polymer ?
#
loop_
_entity_poly.entity_id
_entity_poly.type
_entity_poly.pdbx_seq_one_letter_code
_entity_poly.pdbx_strand_id
1 'polypeptide(L)'
;MPLFKVKTANRFETPVDENNITVPSDYAYEALNDAAMFYGHSYQTIFGKKRSESTASKKRLAIVKIRKGKRVIHRRFLAEPMKGIGQNELALTPASIRELARHSNSDVVGHEVEVSKGCWFCFYWDHPSHATRISFHLSTLSLIVSIIAIGLSCCI
;
A
#
# COMPACT_ATOMS: atom_id res chain seq x y z
N MET A 1 13.85 -8.29 8.74
CA MET A 1 12.62 -7.92 8.02
C MET A 1 12.26 -9.08 7.12
N PRO A 2 10.99 -9.46 7.03
CA PRO A 2 10.59 -10.53 6.13
C PRO A 2 10.82 -10.14 4.66
N LEU A 3 11.29 -11.11 3.87
CA LEU A 3 11.53 -10.97 2.43
C LEU A 3 10.36 -11.58 1.68
N PHE A 4 9.90 -10.90 0.64
CA PHE A 4 8.82 -11.35 -0.23
C PHE A 4 9.24 -11.24 -1.69
N LYS A 5 8.90 -12.27 -2.46
CA LYS A 5 9.11 -12.28 -3.91
C LYS A 5 7.99 -11.50 -4.60
N VAL A 6 8.35 -10.56 -5.46
CA VAL A 6 7.38 -9.70 -6.15
C VAL A 6 6.80 -10.41 -7.37
N LYS A 7 5.47 -10.41 -7.46
CA LYS A 7 4.71 -10.78 -8.67
C LYS A 7 3.98 -9.56 -9.21
N THR A 8 3.71 -9.55 -10.49
CA THR A 8 2.83 -8.55 -11.10
C THR A 8 1.38 -8.95 -10.88
N ALA A 9 0.58 -8.06 -10.33
CA ALA A 9 -0.87 -8.23 -10.31
C ALA A 9 -1.41 -7.99 -11.72
N ASN A 10 -1.82 -9.05 -12.38
CA ASN A 10 -2.43 -8.97 -13.69
C ASN A 10 -3.94 -8.69 -13.54
N ARG A 11 -4.50 -7.97 -14.52
CA ARG A 11 -5.91 -7.56 -14.58
C ARG A 11 -6.90 -8.74 -14.49
N PHE A 12 -6.44 -9.94 -14.82
CA PHE A 12 -7.26 -11.16 -14.86
C PHE A 12 -7.13 -12.06 -13.62
N GLU A 13 -6.25 -11.71 -12.67
CA GLU A 13 -6.01 -12.48 -11.44
C GLU A 13 -6.80 -11.94 -10.24
N THR A 14 -7.68 -10.95 -10.45
CA THR A 14 -8.66 -10.56 -9.43
C THR A 14 -9.60 -11.75 -9.18
N PRO A 15 -9.89 -12.09 -7.91
CA PRO A 15 -10.79 -13.18 -7.59
C PRO A 15 -12.14 -12.90 -8.27
N VAL A 16 -12.44 -13.69 -9.29
CA VAL A 16 -13.78 -13.75 -9.85
C VAL A 16 -14.57 -14.59 -8.85
N ASP A 17 -15.47 -13.95 -8.13
CA ASP A 17 -16.47 -14.66 -7.36
C ASP A 17 -17.27 -15.48 -8.37
N GLU A 18 -17.30 -16.81 -8.24
CA GLU A 18 -17.87 -17.71 -9.25
C GLU A 18 -19.34 -17.40 -9.61
N ASN A 19 -19.99 -16.59 -8.80
CA ASN A 19 -21.37 -16.16 -8.96
C ASN A 19 -21.56 -14.69 -9.40
N ASN A 20 -20.53 -13.91 -9.53
CA ASN A 20 -20.62 -12.51 -9.96
C ASN A 20 -19.43 -12.17 -10.87
N ILE A 21 -19.63 -12.26 -12.17
CA ILE A 21 -18.71 -11.74 -13.19
C ILE A 21 -18.81 -10.20 -13.16
N THR A 22 -18.36 -9.59 -12.11
CA THR A 22 -18.05 -8.17 -12.10
C THR A 22 -16.63 -8.04 -12.66
N VAL A 23 -16.55 -7.80 -13.96
CA VAL A 23 -15.33 -7.28 -14.58
C VAL A 23 -14.96 -6.05 -13.76
N PRO A 24 -13.78 -6.02 -13.11
CA PRO A 24 -13.35 -4.82 -12.42
C PRO A 24 -13.35 -3.70 -13.45
N SER A 25 -14.16 -2.68 -13.23
CA SER A 25 -14.10 -1.47 -14.03
C SER A 25 -12.68 -0.90 -13.90
N ASP A 26 -12.23 -0.12 -14.87
CA ASP A 26 -10.92 0.55 -14.79
C ASP A 26 -10.77 1.35 -13.48
N TYR A 27 -11.88 1.77 -12.90
CA TYR A 27 -12.00 2.36 -11.57
C TYR A 27 -11.53 1.46 -10.42
N ALA A 28 -11.91 0.18 -10.44
CA ALA A 28 -11.48 -0.77 -9.41
C ALA A 28 -9.98 -1.05 -9.52
N TYR A 29 -9.42 -1.02 -10.72
CA TYR A 29 -8.00 -1.21 -10.95
C TYR A 29 -7.16 -0.02 -10.47
N GLU A 30 -7.63 1.22 -10.69
CA GLU A 30 -6.98 2.41 -10.13
C GLU A 30 -7.00 2.43 -8.60
N ALA A 31 -8.09 1.96 -7.99
CA ALA A 31 -8.21 1.84 -6.54
C ALA A 31 -7.23 0.82 -5.93
N LEU A 32 -6.67 -0.09 -6.73
CA LEU A 32 -5.63 -1.04 -6.28
C LEU A 32 -4.20 -0.50 -6.40
N ASN A 33 -3.98 0.64 -7.06
CA ASN A 33 -2.64 1.20 -7.24
C ASN A 33 -1.98 1.60 -5.91
N ASP A 34 -2.77 1.84 -4.88
CA ASP A 34 -2.30 2.13 -3.53
C ASP A 34 -2.17 0.89 -2.65
N ALA A 35 -2.47 -0.31 -3.17
CA ALA A 35 -2.48 -1.57 -2.45
C ALA A 35 -1.30 -2.48 -2.83
N ALA A 36 -0.88 -3.28 -1.86
CA ALA A 36 0.01 -4.43 -2.02
C ALA A 36 -0.74 -5.67 -1.54
N MET A 37 -0.85 -6.67 -2.40
CA MET A 37 -1.65 -7.87 -2.15
C MET A 37 -0.76 -8.98 -1.63
N PHE A 38 -1.17 -9.59 -0.52
CA PHE A 38 -0.43 -10.62 0.19
C PHE A 38 -1.28 -11.86 0.45
N TYR A 39 -0.64 -12.99 0.63
CA TYR A 39 -1.28 -14.16 1.17
C TYR A 39 -1.75 -13.93 2.62
N GLY A 40 -2.90 -14.47 3.01
CA GLY A 40 -3.59 -14.14 4.27
C GLY A 40 -2.74 -14.24 5.55
N HIS A 41 -1.82 -15.20 5.63
CA HIS A 41 -0.92 -15.37 6.80
C HIS A 41 0.21 -14.34 6.88
N SER A 42 0.52 -13.64 5.79
CA SER A 42 1.59 -12.64 5.75
C SER A 42 1.36 -11.47 6.70
N TYR A 43 0.10 -11.21 7.08
CA TYR A 43 -0.23 -10.18 8.05
C TYR A 43 0.47 -10.39 9.40
N GLN A 44 0.42 -11.62 9.93
CA GLN A 44 1.07 -11.95 11.20
C GLN A 44 2.60 -11.78 11.12
N THR A 45 3.20 -12.18 10.00
CA THR A 45 4.64 -12.06 9.76
C THR A 45 5.10 -10.61 9.75
N ILE A 46 4.30 -9.69 9.16
CA ILE A 46 4.65 -8.27 9.00
C ILE A 46 4.32 -7.47 10.27
N PHE A 47 3.16 -7.72 10.87
CA PHE A 47 2.63 -6.89 11.97
C PHE A 47 2.75 -7.54 13.36
N GLY A 48 3.18 -8.80 13.46
CA GLY A 48 3.37 -9.53 14.72
C GLY A 48 2.08 -9.88 15.47
N LYS A 49 0.90 -9.70 14.85
CA LYS A 49 -0.43 -9.94 15.47
C LYS A 49 -1.30 -10.76 14.54
N LYS A 50 -2.14 -11.66 15.11
CA LYS A 50 -3.16 -12.35 14.33
C LYS A 50 -4.23 -11.37 13.85
N ARG A 51 -4.63 -11.49 12.58
CA ARG A 51 -5.65 -10.62 11.97
C ARG A 51 -7.03 -10.74 12.65
N SER A 52 -7.35 -11.90 13.21
CA SER A 52 -8.61 -12.16 13.92
C SER A 52 -8.77 -11.38 15.23
N GLU A 53 -7.67 -10.95 15.85
CA GLU A 53 -7.67 -10.18 17.09
C GLU A 53 -7.90 -8.67 16.87
N SER A 54 -7.89 -8.24 15.61
CA SER A 54 -8.20 -6.88 15.24
C SER A 54 -9.70 -6.70 15.12
N THR A 55 -10.33 -6.16 16.14
CA THR A 55 -11.76 -5.78 16.15
C THR A 55 -12.12 -5.05 14.85
N ALA A 56 -13.28 -5.34 14.26
CA ALA A 56 -13.72 -4.84 12.96
C ALA A 56 -13.65 -3.30 12.80
N SER A 57 -13.73 -2.54 13.90
CA SER A 57 -13.58 -1.08 13.94
C SER A 57 -12.12 -0.61 13.79
N LYS A 58 -11.13 -1.48 14.02
CA LYS A 58 -9.68 -1.22 13.85
C LYS A 58 -9.11 -1.77 12.54
N LYS A 59 -9.94 -2.17 11.59
CA LYS A 59 -9.53 -2.41 10.18
C LYS A 59 -9.03 -1.13 9.50
N ARG A 60 -8.49 -0.20 10.28
CA ARG A 60 -7.77 0.95 9.78
C ARG A 60 -6.61 0.44 8.94
N LEU A 61 -6.53 0.98 7.77
CA LEU A 61 -5.50 0.86 6.76
C LEU A 61 -4.17 0.35 7.35
N ALA A 62 -3.95 -0.95 7.26
CA ALA A 62 -2.66 -1.52 7.60
C ALA A 62 -1.69 -1.11 6.48
N ILE A 63 -0.79 -0.19 6.77
CA ILE A 63 0.18 0.30 5.80
C ILE A 63 1.43 -0.55 5.90
N VAL A 64 1.94 -0.97 4.75
CA VAL A 64 3.23 -1.63 4.61
C VAL A 64 4.21 -0.73 3.90
N LYS A 65 5.46 -0.80 4.35
CA LYS A 65 6.62 -0.20 3.72
C LYS A 65 7.34 -1.29 2.95
N ILE A 66 7.45 -1.12 1.65
CA ILE A 66 8.14 -2.05 0.74
C ILE A 66 9.43 -1.37 0.30
N ARG A 67 10.55 -2.05 0.50
CA ARG A 67 11.87 -1.51 0.21
C ARG A 67 12.62 -2.42 -0.75
N LYS A 68 13.23 -1.81 -1.77
CA LYS A 68 14.22 -2.44 -2.65
C LYS A 68 15.44 -1.54 -2.79
N GLY A 69 16.54 -1.92 -2.15
CA GLY A 69 17.74 -1.09 -2.07
C GLY A 69 17.47 0.27 -1.42
N LYS A 70 17.65 1.36 -2.17
CA LYS A 70 17.41 2.73 -1.69
C LYS A 70 15.97 3.20 -1.89
N ARG A 71 15.15 2.49 -2.69
CA ARG A 71 13.78 2.89 -2.99
C ARG A 71 12.81 2.31 -1.98
N VAL A 72 11.82 3.12 -1.63
CA VAL A 72 10.78 2.79 -0.66
C VAL A 72 9.45 3.26 -1.22
N ILE A 73 8.45 2.40 -1.13
CA ILE A 73 7.07 2.76 -1.40
C ILE A 73 6.20 2.37 -0.21
N HIS A 74 5.12 3.09 0.01
CA HIS A 74 4.13 2.79 1.03
C HIS A 74 2.83 2.37 0.35
N ARG A 75 2.24 1.24 0.79
CA ARG A 75 1.01 0.69 0.21
C ARG A 75 0.09 0.16 1.30
N ARG A 76 -1.20 0.12 1.02
CA ARG A 76 -2.17 -0.57 1.87
C ARG A 76 -1.93 -2.07 1.81
N PHE A 77 -1.97 -2.72 2.95
CA PHE A 77 -1.95 -4.17 3.04
C PHE A 77 -3.32 -4.72 2.65
N LEU A 78 -3.38 -5.51 1.61
CA LEU A 78 -4.56 -6.25 1.21
C LEU A 78 -4.27 -7.75 1.35
N ALA A 79 -4.97 -8.43 2.25
CA ALA A 79 -4.89 -9.87 2.37
C ALA A 79 -6.13 -10.46 1.72
N GLU A 80 -6.04 -10.69 0.42
CA GLU A 80 -7.06 -11.45 -0.30
C GLU A 80 -6.48 -12.77 -0.74
N PRO A 81 -7.29 -13.84 -0.76
CA PRO A 81 -6.89 -15.11 -1.34
C PRO A 81 -6.87 -14.99 -2.87
N MET A 82 -5.89 -14.28 -3.42
CA MET A 82 -5.69 -14.31 -4.86
C MET A 82 -5.15 -15.69 -5.25
N LYS A 83 -5.82 -16.34 -6.21
CA LYS A 83 -5.27 -17.55 -6.83
C LYS A 83 -3.89 -17.21 -7.40
N GLY A 84 -2.85 -17.90 -6.93
CA GLY A 84 -1.49 -17.76 -7.47
C GLY A 84 -0.47 -16.97 -6.63
N ILE A 85 -0.85 -16.41 -5.48
CA ILE A 85 0.13 -15.79 -4.55
C ILE A 85 0.50 -16.79 -3.46
N GLY A 86 1.79 -17.12 -3.36
CA GLY A 86 2.34 -17.98 -2.31
C GLY A 86 2.57 -17.25 -0.98
N GLN A 87 2.92 -18.02 0.06
CA GLN A 87 3.10 -17.49 1.43
C GLN A 87 4.16 -16.38 1.54
N ASN A 88 5.22 -16.46 0.71
CA ASN A 88 6.32 -15.49 0.67
C ASN A 88 6.30 -14.64 -0.60
N GLU A 89 5.14 -14.46 -1.18
CA GLU A 89 4.95 -13.65 -2.38
C GLU A 89 4.05 -12.46 -2.09
N LEU A 90 4.30 -11.37 -2.81
CA LEU A 90 3.45 -10.21 -2.82
C LEU A 90 3.16 -9.81 -4.26
N ALA A 91 1.92 -9.43 -4.56
CA ALA A 91 1.54 -8.90 -5.85
C ALA A 91 1.42 -7.38 -5.79
N LEU A 92 2.05 -6.72 -6.75
CA LEU A 92 2.03 -5.27 -6.93
C LEU A 92 1.46 -4.92 -8.30
N THR A 93 0.75 -3.81 -8.37
CA THR A 93 0.31 -3.25 -9.65
C THR A 93 1.50 -2.79 -10.50
N PRO A 94 1.38 -2.76 -11.83
CA PRO A 94 2.46 -2.28 -12.70
C PRO A 94 2.92 -0.85 -12.37
N ALA A 95 2.03 0.01 -11.88
CA ALA A 95 2.37 1.35 -11.41
C ALA A 95 3.31 1.31 -10.20
N SER A 96 2.98 0.50 -9.19
CA SER A 96 3.82 0.31 -8.00
C SER A 96 5.17 -0.33 -8.32
N ILE A 97 5.20 -1.27 -9.28
CA ILE A 97 6.44 -1.88 -9.76
C ILE A 97 7.34 -0.84 -10.41
N ARG A 98 6.78 0.03 -11.29
CA ARG A 98 7.55 1.12 -11.93
C ARG A 98 8.14 2.10 -10.92
N GLU A 99 7.38 2.42 -9.87
CA GLU A 99 7.84 3.31 -8.80
C GLU A 99 8.99 2.70 -8.00
N LEU A 100 8.96 1.37 -7.79
CA LEU A 100 10.01 0.63 -7.08
C LEU A 100 11.19 0.27 -7.99
N ALA A 101 10.98 0.17 -9.30
CA ALA A 101 12.00 -0.15 -10.29
C ALA A 101 12.98 1.02 -10.49
N ARG A 102 14.25 0.72 -10.74
CA ARG A 102 15.27 1.73 -11.02
C ARG A 102 15.36 2.04 -12.52
N HIS A 103 15.38 1.02 -13.34
CA HIS A 103 15.58 1.12 -14.78
C HIS A 103 14.52 0.34 -15.58
N SER A 104 14.13 -0.82 -15.09
CA SER A 104 13.18 -1.70 -15.77
C SER A 104 12.30 -2.43 -14.77
N ASN A 105 11.07 -2.75 -15.16
CA ASN A 105 10.16 -3.57 -14.35
C ASN A 105 10.74 -4.95 -14.02
N SER A 106 11.59 -5.50 -14.90
CA SER A 106 12.32 -6.76 -14.69
C SER A 106 13.23 -6.72 -13.46
N ASP A 107 13.68 -5.53 -13.05
CA ASP A 107 14.52 -5.39 -11.86
C ASP A 107 13.75 -5.69 -10.56
N VAL A 108 12.44 -5.67 -10.59
CA VAL A 108 11.60 -5.86 -9.40
C VAL A 108 10.85 -7.17 -9.44
N VAL A 109 10.25 -7.52 -10.58
CA VAL A 109 9.45 -8.74 -10.74
C VAL A 109 10.34 -9.99 -10.60
N GLY A 110 9.89 -10.91 -9.76
CA GLY A 110 10.66 -12.14 -9.48
C GLY A 110 11.79 -11.98 -8.45
N HIS A 111 12.10 -10.74 -8.02
CA HIS A 111 13.11 -10.49 -7.00
C HIS A 111 12.49 -10.31 -5.62
N GLU A 112 13.34 -10.47 -4.61
CA GLU A 112 12.96 -10.27 -3.21
C GLU A 112 12.99 -8.80 -2.83
N VAL A 113 12.00 -8.40 -2.03
CA VAL A 113 11.89 -7.08 -1.44
C VAL A 113 11.66 -7.20 0.06
N GLU A 114 12.17 -6.23 0.80
CA GLU A 114 11.94 -6.13 2.24
C GLU A 114 10.57 -5.51 2.50
N VAL A 115 9.79 -6.13 3.37
CA VAL A 115 8.48 -5.62 3.78
C VAL A 115 8.47 -5.41 5.28
N SER A 116 7.98 -4.25 5.69
CA SER A 116 7.84 -3.89 7.11
C SER A 116 6.58 -3.07 7.34
N LYS A 117 6.25 -2.84 8.60
CA LYS A 117 5.16 -1.94 8.97
C LYS A 117 5.46 -0.53 8.45
N GLY A 118 4.54 0.03 7.70
CA GLY A 118 4.61 1.38 7.15
C GLY A 118 4.05 2.45 8.08
N CYS A 119 4.34 3.70 7.74
CA CYS A 119 3.83 4.90 8.39
C CYS A 119 2.62 5.43 7.61
N TRP A 120 1.54 5.75 8.32
CA TRP A 120 0.34 6.36 7.75
C TRP A 120 0.62 7.72 7.10
N PHE A 121 1.39 8.58 7.77
CA PHE A 121 1.77 9.89 7.25
C PHE A 121 2.57 9.76 5.95
N CYS A 122 3.58 8.87 5.91
CA CYS A 122 4.38 8.63 4.71
C CYS A 122 3.54 8.09 3.55
N PHE A 123 2.53 7.26 3.84
CA PHE A 123 1.63 6.73 2.82
C PHE A 123 0.84 7.85 2.11
N TYR A 124 0.26 8.78 2.86
CA TYR A 124 -0.48 9.90 2.26
C TYR A 124 0.43 10.94 1.64
N TRP A 125 1.64 11.12 2.17
CA TRP A 125 2.64 12.04 1.62
C TRP A 125 3.08 11.63 0.22
N ASP A 126 3.32 10.32 -0.01
CA ASP A 126 3.76 9.74 -1.27
C ASP A 126 2.65 8.95 -1.98
N HIS A 127 1.38 9.34 -1.76
CA HIS A 127 0.26 8.60 -2.32
C HIS A 127 0.31 8.54 -3.85
N PRO A 128 0.07 7.36 -4.48
CA PRO A 128 0.13 7.21 -5.93
C PRO A 128 -0.90 8.07 -6.67
N SER A 129 -2.08 8.30 -6.07
CA SER A 129 -3.06 9.24 -6.62
C SER A 129 -2.62 10.68 -6.37
N HIS A 130 -2.44 11.43 -7.45
CA HIS A 130 -2.02 12.83 -7.41
C HIS A 130 -3.02 13.72 -6.64
N ALA A 131 -4.32 13.50 -6.82
CA ALA A 131 -5.37 14.24 -6.11
C ALA A 131 -5.29 14.03 -4.59
N THR A 132 -5.16 12.78 -4.14
CA THR A 132 -5.05 12.45 -2.71
C THR A 132 -3.79 13.06 -2.11
N ARG A 133 -2.67 12.99 -2.82
CA ARG A 133 -1.39 13.56 -2.38
C ARG A 133 -1.47 15.08 -2.22
N ILE A 134 -2.01 15.79 -3.22
CA ILE A 134 -2.18 17.26 -3.15
C ILE A 134 -3.11 17.63 -1.99
N SER A 135 -4.25 16.98 -1.86
CA SER A 135 -5.20 17.26 -0.78
C SER A 135 -4.55 17.07 0.60
N PHE A 136 -3.71 16.05 0.75
CA PHE A 136 -3.00 15.81 2.00
C PHE A 136 -1.94 16.89 2.28
N HIS A 137 -1.17 17.31 1.26
CA HIS A 137 -0.19 18.39 1.41
C HIS A 137 -0.85 19.72 1.76
N LEU A 138 -1.96 20.07 1.09
CA LEU A 138 -2.71 21.30 1.38
C LEU A 138 -3.29 21.28 2.80
N SER A 139 -3.87 20.16 3.23
CA SER A 139 -4.40 20.01 4.58
C SER A 139 -3.30 20.13 5.65
N THR A 140 -2.14 19.54 5.38
CA THR A 140 -0.98 19.64 6.29
C THR A 140 -0.47 21.07 6.38
N LEU A 141 -0.36 21.77 5.25
CA LEU A 141 0.04 23.17 5.21
C LEU A 141 -0.95 24.06 5.97
N SER A 142 -2.25 23.88 5.73
CA SER A 142 -3.30 24.62 6.44
C SER A 142 -3.23 24.41 7.97
N LEU A 143 -2.97 23.19 8.41
CA LEU A 143 -2.81 22.88 9.83
C LEU A 143 -1.59 23.61 10.43
N ILE A 144 -0.46 23.61 9.72
CA ILE A 144 0.75 24.31 10.16
C ILE A 144 0.49 25.82 10.30
N VAL A 145 -0.12 26.43 9.29
CA VAL A 145 -0.47 27.86 9.32
C VAL A 145 -1.40 28.17 10.48
N SER A 146 -2.40 27.34 10.74
CA SER A 146 -3.33 27.51 11.87
C SER A 146 -2.61 27.45 13.22
N ILE A 147 -1.68 26.51 13.40
CA ILE A 147 -0.90 26.39 14.64
C ILE A 147 -0.03 27.65 14.85
N ILE A 148 0.61 28.15 13.78
CA ILE A 148 1.42 29.36 13.84
C ILE A 148 0.55 30.57 14.22
N ALA A 149 -0.62 30.72 13.59
CA ALA A 149 -1.53 31.82 13.89
C ALA A 149 -1.99 31.83 15.35
N ILE A 150 -2.34 30.65 15.88
CA ILE A 150 -2.70 30.50 17.31
C ILE A 150 -1.53 30.86 18.21
N GLY A 151 -0.32 30.38 17.89
CA GLY A 151 0.89 30.69 18.65
C GLY A 151 1.18 32.18 18.71
N LEU A 152 1.06 32.88 17.57
CA LEU A 152 1.25 34.33 17.53
C LEU A 152 0.16 35.08 18.32
N SER A 153 -1.08 34.62 18.28
CA SER A 153 -2.19 35.23 19.02
C SER A 153 -2.05 35.07 20.54
N CYS A 154 -1.36 34.06 21.02
CA CYS A 154 -1.11 33.85 22.44
C CYS A 154 0.11 34.66 22.97
N CYS A 155 0.93 35.23 22.08
CA CYS A 155 2.13 35.99 22.42
C CYS A 155 1.90 37.53 22.40
N ILE A 156 0.73 37.95 21.96
CA ILE A 156 0.27 39.36 21.94
C ILE A 156 -0.71 39.58 23.09
#